data_ffc5181a564c83f651b090212659cb51
#
_entry.id   ffc5181a564c83f651b090212659cb51
#
_cell.length_a   1.000
_cell.length_b   1.000
_cell.length_c   1.000
_cell.angle_alpha   90.00
_cell.angle_beta   90.00
_cell.angle_gamma   90.00
#
_symmetry.space_group_name_H-M   'P 1'
#
loop_
_entity.id
_entity.type
_entity.pdbx_description
1 polymer ?
#
loop_
_entity_poly.entity_id
_entity_poly.type
_entity_poly.pdbx_seq_one_letter_code
_entity_poly.pdbx_strand_id
1 'polypeptide(L)'
;MPNDRIRIALVGCGDVADRHYLPALEALSEQVAVVALVDPRPGAAERAADAVAGWSPGARAHLDLDEMLKAGGVDAAIDLTPAPFHGHVNLACLEAGLHLYSEKPLAASLDDADRLIAAAAKRDLIFLCAPGEAVTKRVRWLSDVVESGRFGSPTLMVTHHADPGPAAWREYTGDPTPFYRDGVGPLFDHGVYRLHALTTLLGPVSRVQAMGAISSPTRGVRGGPLTGRRIDVTTPDHILVNLEFANGTLGQLLASFGTPATRAPWLEVHFAMATISFSGQSWEADAPVSLYVDDDSPLGLEGWLEDIQVPRDDVGVVEAGVRHFVACLRGETEPVLTAEHARHVLDIILKTYSSIEDGRSHPTETTF
;
A
#
# COMPACT_ATOMS: atom_id res chain seq x y z
N MET A 1 -7.42 -19.00 -30.74
CA MET A 1 -7.42 -17.55 -30.59
C MET A 1 -6.04 -17.14 -30.13
N PRO A 2 -5.23 -16.44 -30.91
CA PRO A 2 -3.95 -16.03 -30.42
C PRO A 2 -4.07 -14.72 -29.62
N ASN A 3 -3.66 -14.82 -28.39
CA ASN A 3 -3.01 -13.79 -27.58
C ASN A 3 -3.74 -12.48 -27.34
N ASP A 4 -4.82 -12.55 -26.57
CA ASP A 4 -5.48 -11.38 -25.98
C ASP A 4 -4.97 -11.09 -24.54
N ARG A 5 -3.84 -11.74 -24.16
CA ARG A 5 -3.23 -11.55 -22.84
C ARG A 5 -2.38 -10.29 -22.83
N ILE A 6 -2.53 -9.48 -21.77
CA ILE A 6 -1.71 -8.31 -21.53
C ILE A 6 -0.27 -8.75 -21.22
N ARG A 7 0.70 -8.18 -21.93
CA ARG A 7 2.12 -8.50 -21.78
C ARG A 7 2.75 -7.63 -20.70
N ILE A 8 3.08 -8.25 -19.56
CA ILE A 8 3.59 -7.54 -18.38
C ILE A 8 5.08 -7.76 -18.24
N ALA A 9 5.83 -6.67 -17.97
CA ALA A 9 7.18 -6.72 -17.44
C ALA A 9 7.16 -6.55 -15.92
N LEU A 10 7.96 -7.34 -15.20
CA LEU A 10 8.20 -7.19 -13.78
C LEU A 10 9.60 -6.61 -13.57
N VAL A 11 9.70 -5.45 -12.92
CA VAL A 11 10.96 -4.76 -12.64
C VAL A 11 11.24 -4.85 -11.14
N GLY A 12 12.30 -5.60 -10.77
CA GLY A 12 12.58 -6.00 -9.39
C GLY A 12 12.09 -7.43 -9.10
N CYS A 13 13.01 -8.39 -9.01
CA CYS A 13 12.75 -9.81 -8.76
C CYS A 13 13.22 -10.21 -7.35
N GLY A 14 12.72 -9.48 -6.33
CA GLY A 14 13.03 -9.68 -4.92
C GLY A 14 11.96 -10.50 -4.19
N ASP A 15 12.06 -10.52 -2.86
CA ASP A 15 11.17 -11.25 -1.95
C ASP A 15 9.67 -10.91 -2.16
N VAL A 16 9.36 -9.64 -2.39
CA VAL A 16 7.97 -9.18 -2.64
C VAL A 16 7.45 -9.75 -3.97
N ALA A 17 8.29 -9.79 -5.02
CA ALA A 17 7.95 -10.42 -6.28
C ALA A 17 7.62 -11.90 -6.09
N ASP A 18 8.50 -12.64 -5.45
CA ASP A 18 8.38 -14.10 -5.26
C ASP A 18 7.18 -14.48 -4.40
N ARG A 19 6.91 -13.75 -3.32
CA ARG A 19 5.86 -14.11 -2.36
C ARG A 19 4.47 -13.57 -2.69
N HIS A 20 4.37 -12.49 -3.45
CA HIS A 20 3.10 -11.81 -3.63
C HIS A 20 2.73 -11.58 -5.09
N TYR A 21 3.63 -10.99 -5.90
CA TYR A 21 3.27 -10.57 -7.25
C TYR A 21 3.24 -11.70 -8.26
N LEU A 22 4.22 -12.62 -8.24
CA LEU A 22 4.21 -13.77 -9.16
C LEU A 22 3.01 -14.69 -8.91
N PRO A 23 2.65 -15.06 -7.66
CA PRO A 23 1.42 -15.80 -7.40
C PRO A 23 0.14 -15.06 -7.83
N ALA A 24 0.07 -13.74 -7.62
CA ALA A 24 -1.08 -12.93 -8.05
C ALA A 24 -1.22 -12.92 -9.59
N LEU A 25 -0.11 -12.83 -10.32
CA LEU A 25 -0.09 -12.87 -11.78
C LEU A 25 -0.39 -14.27 -12.32
N GLU A 26 0.07 -15.33 -11.66
CA GLU A 26 -0.27 -16.72 -12.00
C GLU A 26 -1.78 -16.97 -11.90
N ALA A 27 -2.42 -16.45 -10.84
CA ALA A 27 -3.88 -16.52 -10.69
C ALA A 27 -4.65 -15.80 -11.82
N LEU A 28 -3.98 -14.92 -12.57
CA LEU A 28 -4.51 -14.17 -13.71
C LEU A 28 -3.93 -14.64 -15.06
N SER A 29 -3.30 -15.81 -15.12
CA SER A 29 -2.57 -16.33 -16.29
C SER A 29 -3.39 -16.44 -17.58
N GLU A 30 -4.71 -16.53 -17.48
CA GLU A 30 -5.61 -16.46 -18.63
C GLU A 30 -5.72 -15.05 -19.23
N GLN A 31 -5.42 -14.00 -18.46
CA GLN A 31 -5.57 -12.59 -18.81
C GLN A 31 -4.23 -11.90 -19.08
N VAL A 32 -3.16 -12.38 -18.44
CA VAL A 32 -1.83 -11.76 -18.52
C VAL A 32 -0.76 -12.78 -18.92
N ALA A 33 0.33 -12.25 -19.48
CA ALA A 33 1.57 -12.99 -19.69
C ALA A 33 2.72 -12.15 -19.13
N VAL A 34 3.54 -12.72 -18.25
CA VAL A 34 4.83 -12.12 -17.86
C VAL A 34 5.82 -12.41 -18.97
N VAL A 35 6.21 -11.37 -19.71
CA VAL A 35 7.08 -11.50 -20.88
C VAL A 35 8.51 -11.06 -20.63
N ALA A 36 8.74 -10.26 -19.59
CA ALA A 36 10.05 -9.76 -19.20
C ALA A 36 10.18 -9.68 -17.67
N LEU A 37 11.37 -9.97 -17.18
CA LEU A 37 11.75 -9.86 -15.78
C LEU A 37 13.09 -9.13 -15.72
N VAL A 38 13.17 -8.08 -14.90
CA VAL A 38 14.33 -7.19 -14.83
C VAL A 38 14.85 -7.13 -13.41
N ASP A 39 16.13 -7.48 -13.21
CA ASP A 39 16.80 -7.29 -11.92
C ASP A 39 18.32 -7.20 -12.16
N PRO A 40 19.00 -6.17 -11.64
CA PRO A 40 20.44 -6.00 -11.85
C PRO A 40 21.31 -7.05 -11.11
N ARG A 41 20.71 -7.80 -10.17
CA ARG A 41 21.42 -8.86 -9.45
C ARG A 41 21.48 -10.12 -10.31
N PRO A 42 22.71 -10.67 -10.58
CA PRO A 42 22.86 -11.89 -11.36
C PRO A 42 22.01 -13.04 -10.81
N GLY A 43 21.29 -13.74 -11.68
CA GLY A 43 20.46 -14.89 -11.35
C GLY A 43 19.07 -14.55 -10.76
N ALA A 44 18.77 -13.29 -10.43
CA ALA A 44 17.49 -12.94 -9.85
C ALA A 44 16.35 -12.95 -10.89
N ALA A 45 16.57 -12.31 -12.03
CA ALA A 45 15.61 -12.29 -13.12
C ALA A 45 15.44 -13.68 -13.76
N GLU A 46 16.53 -14.44 -13.90
CA GLU A 46 16.51 -15.81 -14.43
C GLU A 46 15.69 -16.75 -13.52
N ARG A 47 15.90 -16.67 -12.18
CA ARG A 47 15.11 -17.45 -11.22
C ARG A 47 13.61 -17.12 -11.33
N ALA A 48 13.27 -15.83 -11.45
CA ALA A 48 11.89 -15.43 -11.63
C ALA A 48 11.31 -15.89 -12.98
N ALA A 49 12.12 -15.89 -14.06
CA ALA A 49 11.70 -16.43 -15.37
C ALA A 49 11.44 -17.94 -15.31
N ASP A 50 12.27 -18.69 -14.61
CA ASP A 50 12.06 -20.12 -14.36
C ASP A 50 10.79 -20.38 -13.56
N ALA A 51 10.50 -19.54 -12.55
CA ALA A 51 9.29 -19.66 -11.72
C ALA A 51 8.00 -19.45 -12.54
N VAL A 52 8.00 -18.58 -13.54
CA VAL A 52 6.81 -18.31 -14.37
C VAL A 52 6.71 -19.22 -15.61
N ALA A 53 7.72 -20.02 -15.92
CA ALA A 53 7.82 -20.80 -17.16
C ALA A 53 6.62 -21.75 -17.39
N GLY A 54 6.01 -22.24 -16.30
CA GLY A 54 4.87 -23.16 -16.36
C GLY A 54 3.58 -22.55 -16.91
N TRP A 55 3.34 -21.25 -16.66
CA TRP A 55 2.12 -20.54 -17.03
C TRP A 55 2.38 -19.34 -17.97
N SER A 56 3.60 -18.86 -18.03
CA SER A 56 4.02 -17.78 -18.95
C SER A 56 5.33 -18.17 -19.68
N PRO A 57 5.29 -19.18 -20.56
CA PRO A 57 6.49 -19.65 -21.24
C PRO A 57 7.06 -18.59 -22.18
N GLY A 58 8.41 -18.48 -22.20
CA GLY A 58 9.12 -17.53 -23.05
C GLY A 58 9.38 -16.17 -22.40
N ALA A 59 9.13 -16.02 -21.12
CA ALA A 59 9.55 -14.86 -20.32
C ALA A 59 11.07 -14.69 -20.40
N ARG A 60 11.53 -13.45 -20.63
CA ARG A 60 12.95 -13.13 -20.78
C ARG A 60 13.49 -12.46 -19.54
N ALA A 61 14.65 -12.91 -19.08
CA ALA A 61 15.40 -12.24 -18.03
C ALA A 61 16.29 -11.13 -18.62
N HIS A 62 16.32 -9.99 -17.96
CA HIS A 62 17.15 -8.83 -18.29
C HIS A 62 17.87 -8.34 -17.04
N LEU A 63 19.13 -7.95 -17.17
CA LEU A 63 19.90 -7.32 -16.09
C LEU A 63 19.71 -5.79 -16.04
N ASP A 64 19.14 -5.21 -17.08
CA ASP A 64 19.05 -3.79 -17.30
C ASP A 64 17.67 -3.39 -17.84
N LEU A 65 17.08 -2.31 -17.27
CA LEU A 65 15.79 -1.81 -17.69
C LEU A 65 15.79 -1.31 -19.14
N ASP A 66 16.85 -0.61 -19.55
CA ASP A 66 16.98 -0.06 -20.91
C ASP A 66 17.05 -1.19 -21.95
N GLU A 67 17.68 -2.30 -21.62
CA GLU A 67 17.71 -3.49 -22.49
C GLU A 67 16.30 -4.03 -22.70
N MET A 68 15.54 -4.19 -21.64
CA MET A 68 14.13 -4.63 -21.69
C MET A 68 13.28 -3.67 -22.52
N LEU A 69 13.38 -2.36 -22.26
CA LEU A 69 12.63 -1.35 -23.00
C LEU A 69 12.96 -1.33 -24.48
N LYS A 70 14.24 -1.49 -24.86
CA LYS A 70 14.69 -1.60 -26.26
C LYS A 70 14.20 -2.89 -26.94
N ALA A 71 14.12 -4.00 -26.20
CA ALA A 71 13.59 -5.25 -26.73
C ALA A 71 12.09 -5.15 -27.08
N GLY A 72 11.36 -4.31 -26.36
CA GLY A 72 9.93 -4.05 -26.59
C GLY A 72 9.05 -5.26 -26.38
N GLY A 73 7.82 -5.19 -26.90
CA GLY A 73 6.87 -6.30 -26.78
C GLY A 73 6.21 -6.40 -25.41
N VAL A 74 6.14 -5.28 -24.66
CA VAL A 74 5.54 -5.13 -23.33
C VAL A 74 4.40 -4.12 -23.44
N ASP A 75 3.27 -4.36 -22.78
CA ASP A 75 2.13 -3.46 -22.72
C ASP A 75 2.10 -2.68 -21.40
N ALA A 76 2.52 -3.32 -20.32
CA ALA A 76 2.50 -2.75 -18.99
C ALA A 76 3.70 -3.22 -18.15
N ALA A 77 4.12 -2.40 -17.19
CA ALA A 77 5.15 -2.74 -16.23
C ALA A 77 4.61 -2.74 -14.80
N ILE A 78 5.18 -3.59 -13.95
CA ILE A 78 4.99 -3.56 -12.50
C ILE A 78 6.37 -3.28 -11.89
N ASP A 79 6.51 -2.13 -11.21
CA ASP A 79 7.76 -1.73 -10.54
C ASP A 79 7.75 -2.20 -9.07
N LEU A 80 8.65 -3.11 -8.76
CA LEU A 80 8.90 -3.69 -7.43
C LEU A 80 10.31 -3.37 -6.93
N THR A 81 10.95 -2.39 -7.51
CA THR A 81 12.29 -1.96 -7.08
C THR A 81 12.22 -1.33 -5.69
N PRO A 82 13.35 -1.20 -4.97
CA PRO A 82 13.37 -0.43 -3.74
C PRO A 82 13.00 1.05 -3.98
N ALA A 83 12.29 1.66 -3.03
CA ALA A 83 11.73 3.01 -3.11
C ALA A 83 12.65 4.10 -3.70
N PRO A 84 13.97 4.14 -3.43
CA PRO A 84 14.86 5.14 -4.04
C PRO A 84 14.96 5.07 -5.56
N PHE A 85 14.57 3.94 -6.18
CA PHE A 85 14.63 3.73 -7.63
C PHE A 85 13.29 4.01 -8.34
N HIS A 86 12.16 4.10 -7.61
CA HIS A 86 10.83 4.26 -8.18
C HIS A 86 10.76 5.45 -9.14
N GLY A 87 11.27 6.63 -8.76
CA GLY A 87 11.22 7.82 -9.62
C GLY A 87 11.88 7.61 -10.98
N HIS A 88 13.02 6.92 -11.02
CA HIS A 88 13.75 6.64 -12.26
C HIS A 88 13.09 5.53 -13.08
N VAL A 89 12.77 4.41 -12.45
CA VAL A 89 12.18 3.23 -13.12
C VAL A 89 10.80 3.57 -13.68
N ASN A 90 9.95 4.19 -12.86
CA ASN A 90 8.62 4.59 -13.24
C ASN A 90 8.65 5.57 -14.42
N LEU A 91 9.51 6.60 -14.37
CA LEU A 91 9.62 7.57 -15.45
C LEU A 91 10.05 6.91 -16.77
N ALA A 92 11.06 6.02 -16.73
CA ALA A 92 11.54 5.31 -17.92
C ALA A 92 10.44 4.44 -18.55
N CYS A 93 9.66 3.70 -17.73
CA CYS A 93 8.53 2.91 -18.20
C CYS A 93 7.43 3.77 -18.84
N LEU A 94 7.04 4.87 -18.17
CA LEU A 94 6.02 5.80 -18.68
C LEU A 94 6.48 6.49 -19.97
N GLU A 95 7.74 6.90 -20.04
CA GLU A 95 8.31 7.52 -21.26
C GLU A 95 8.41 6.52 -22.42
N ALA A 96 8.56 5.24 -22.15
CA ALA A 96 8.50 4.19 -23.15
C ALA A 96 7.06 3.84 -23.60
N GLY A 97 6.03 4.45 -22.98
CA GLY A 97 4.62 4.24 -23.32
C GLY A 97 4.00 3.00 -22.69
N LEU A 98 4.55 2.52 -21.57
CA LEU A 98 4.00 1.39 -20.82
C LEU A 98 2.98 1.88 -19.79
N HIS A 99 1.83 1.22 -19.67
CA HIS A 99 0.99 1.32 -18.49
C HIS A 99 1.77 0.86 -17.26
N LEU A 100 1.51 1.41 -16.08
CA LEU A 100 2.37 1.18 -14.91
C LEU A 100 1.58 0.93 -13.63
N TYR A 101 2.00 -0.10 -12.89
CA TYR A 101 1.67 -0.30 -11.49
C TYR A 101 2.96 -0.21 -10.66
N SER A 102 3.05 0.77 -9.76
CA SER A 102 4.23 0.97 -8.93
C SER A 102 3.99 0.48 -7.50
N GLU A 103 5.00 -0.14 -6.91
CA GLU A 103 5.01 -0.31 -5.45
C GLU A 103 5.05 1.02 -4.73
N LYS A 104 4.60 0.98 -3.48
CA LYS A 104 4.64 2.13 -2.57
C LYS A 104 6.05 2.34 -1.96
N PRO A 105 6.42 3.59 -1.65
CA PRO A 105 5.74 4.84 -1.96
C PRO A 105 5.87 5.20 -3.45
N LEU A 106 4.94 6.03 -3.96
CA LEU A 106 4.93 6.46 -5.36
C LEU A 106 6.26 7.05 -5.82
N ALA A 107 6.87 7.88 -4.98
CA ALA A 107 8.12 8.58 -5.23
C ALA A 107 8.78 8.98 -3.89
N ALA A 108 9.98 9.57 -3.95
CA ALA A 108 10.68 10.11 -2.78
C ALA A 108 10.30 11.57 -2.47
N SER A 109 9.73 12.30 -3.44
CA SER A 109 9.33 13.71 -3.31
C SER A 109 8.04 13.98 -4.09
N LEU A 110 7.36 15.09 -3.75
CA LEU A 110 6.18 15.54 -4.49
C LEU A 110 6.53 15.96 -5.92
N ASP A 111 7.69 16.59 -6.13
CA ASP A 111 8.16 16.99 -7.46
C ASP A 111 8.38 15.78 -8.37
N ASP A 112 8.91 14.68 -7.84
CA ASP A 112 9.05 13.43 -8.58
C ASP A 112 7.67 12.83 -8.89
N ALA A 113 6.76 12.79 -7.92
CA ALA A 113 5.40 12.32 -8.13
C ALA A 113 4.68 13.13 -9.23
N ASP A 114 4.80 14.46 -9.22
CA ASP A 114 4.22 15.34 -10.23
C ASP A 114 4.77 15.06 -11.63
N ARG A 115 6.08 14.83 -11.75
CA ARG A 115 6.70 14.48 -13.03
C ARG A 115 6.20 13.15 -13.57
N LEU A 116 6.02 12.14 -12.70
CA LEU A 116 5.48 10.83 -13.08
C LEU A 116 4.04 10.92 -13.55
N ILE A 117 3.18 11.62 -12.79
CA ILE A 117 1.76 11.85 -13.16
C ILE A 117 1.66 12.57 -14.50
N ALA A 118 2.44 13.63 -14.70
CA ALA A 118 2.46 14.37 -15.96
C ALA A 118 2.94 13.52 -17.14
N ALA A 119 3.93 12.63 -16.93
CA ALA A 119 4.42 11.71 -17.96
C ALA A 119 3.36 10.68 -18.38
N ALA A 120 2.61 10.15 -17.42
CA ALA A 120 1.49 9.22 -17.66
C ALA A 120 0.35 9.93 -18.42
N ALA A 121 -0.09 11.09 -17.93
CA ALA A 121 -1.18 11.86 -18.52
C ALA A 121 -0.88 12.29 -19.97
N LYS A 122 0.37 12.67 -20.27
CA LYS A 122 0.80 13.06 -21.63
C LYS A 122 0.59 11.95 -22.67
N ARG A 123 0.54 10.69 -22.24
CA ARG A 123 0.45 9.51 -23.12
C ARG A 123 -0.84 8.71 -22.93
N ASP A 124 -1.76 9.23 -22.13
CA ASP A 124 -3.01 8.55 -21.78
C ASP A 124 -2.76 7.13 -21.21
N LEU A 125 -1.79 7.02 -20.28
CA LEU A 125 -1.40 5.77 -19.67
C LEU A 125 -2.11 5.58 -18.34
N ILE A 126 -2.54 4.34 -18.04
CA ILE A 126 -2.98 3.94 -16.73
C ILE A 126 -1.73 3.86 -15.85
N PHE A 127 -1.70 4.70 -14.81
CA PHE A 127 -0.65 4.72 -13.80
C PHE A 127 -1.27 4.58 -12.42
N LEU A 128 -1.09 3.40 -11.83
CA LEU A 128 -1.59 3.06 -10.51
C LEU A 128 -0.44 2.84 -9.52
N CYS A 129 -0.73 3.02 -8.24
CA CYS A 129 0.24 2.79 -7.17
C CYS A 129 -0.36 1.92 -6.06
N ALA A 130 0.43 0.98 -5.56
CA ALA A 130 0.12 0.24 -4.34
C ALA A 130 -0.03 1.18 -3.13
N PRO A 131 -0.76 0.75 -2.08
CA PRO A 131 -1.33 -0.57 -1.86
C PRO A 131 -2.74 -0.72 -2.45
N GLY A 132 -3.17 -1.97 -2.63
CA GLY A 132 -4.52 -2.32 -3.09
C GLY A 132 -5.63 -2.13 -2.04
N GLU A 133 -5.42 -1.38 -0.98
CA GLU A 133 -6.32 -1.26 0.18
C GLU A 133 -7.71 -0.74 -0.22
N ALA A 134 -7.77 0.28 -1.09
CA ALA A 134 -9.03 0.90 -1.53
C ALA A 134 -9.93 -0.04 -2.36
N VAL A 135 -9.38 -1.12 -2.91
CA VAL A 135 -10.12 -2.08 -3.74
C VAL A 135 -10.44 -3.39 -3.03
N THR A 136 -10.07 -3.54 -1.75
CA THR A 136 -10.48 -4.68 -0.93
C THR A 136 -11.99 -4.65 -0.70
N LYS A 137 -12.60 -5.83 -0.55
CA LYS A 137 -14.06 -5.94 -0.31
C LYS A 137 -14.48 -5.25 0.99
N ARG A 138 -13.62 -5.33 2.01
CA ARG A 138 -13.85 -4.74 3.33
C ARG A 138 -13.87 -3.21 3.28
N VAL A 139 -12.89 -2.59 2.63
CA VAL A 139 -12.82 -1.13 2.49
C VAL A 139 -13.96 -0.63 1.60
N ARG A 140 -14.28 -1.31 0.50
CA ARG A 140 -15.43 -0.98 -0.35
C ARG A 140 -16.75 -1.03 0.40
N TRP A 141 -16.99 -2.11 1.16
CA TRP A 141 -18.17 -2.21 2.02
C TRP A 141 -18.27 -1.05 3.01
N LEU A 142 -17.14 -0.67 3.61
CA LEU A 142 -17.12 0.46 4.55
C LEU A 142 -17.35 1.80 3.82
N SER A 143 -16.85 1.97 2.59
CA SER A 143 -17.21 3.13 1.75
C SER A 143 -18.71 3.20 1.50
N ASP A 144 -19.35 2.07 1.13
CA ASP A 144 -20.81 2.00 0.94
C ASP A 144 -21.58 2.39 2.22
N VAL A 145 -21.08 1.97 3.40
CA VAL A 145 -21.66 2.36 4.70
C VAL A 145 -21.55 3.87 4.93
N VAL A 146 -20.36 4.44 4.69
CA VAL A 146 -20.11 5.88 4.83
C VAL A 146 -20.99 6.68 3.86
N GLU A 147 -21.02 6.30 2.58
CA GLU A 147 -21.79 6.98 1.54
C GLU A 147 -23.30 6.88 1.74
N SER A 148 -23.79 5.77 2.33
CA SER A 148 -25.21 5.59 2.62
C SER A 148 -25.77 6.59 3.63
N GLY A 149 -24.89 7.20 4.45
CA GLY A 149 -25.28 8.13 5.50
C GLY A 149 -26.18 7.54 6.60
N ARG A 150 -26.40 6.19 6.62
CA ARG A 150 -27.36 5.54 7.53
C ARG A 150 -27.07 5.75 9.01
N PHE A 151 -25.81 5.99 9.38
CA PHE A 151 -25.39 6.25 10.76
C PHE A 151 -24.96 7.72 10.97
N GLY A 152 -25.27 8.61 10.03
CA GLY A 152 -24.73 9.96 9.95
C GLY A 152 -23.33 9.98 9.34
N SER A 153 -22.72 11.17 9.29
CA SER A 153 -21.34 11.30 8.80
C SER A 153 -20.34 10.74 9.80
N PRO A 154 -19.22 10.19 9.34
CA PRO A 154 -18.10 9.86 10.22
C PRO A 154 -17.60 11.13 10.95
N THR A 155 -17.37 11.02 12.25
CA THR A 155 -16.88 12.12 13.11
C THR A 155 -15.42 11.94 13.48
N LEU A 156 -14.98 10.68 13.62
CA LEU A 156 -13.62 10.30 13.99
C LEU A 156 -13.30 8.92 13.41
N MET A 157 -12.08 8.75 12.90
CA MET A 157 -11.51 7.42 12.62
C MET A 157 -10.21 7.24 13.37
N VAL A 158 -10.06 6.08 14.04
CA VAL A 158 -8.84 5.69 14.75
C VAL A 158 -8.30 4.42 14.13
N THR A 159 -7.03 4.42 13.77
CA THR A 159 -6.39 3.24 13.16
C THR A 159 -4.98 3.04 13.68
N HIS A 160 -4.49 1.82 13.59
CA HIS A 160 -3.12 1.53 13.89
C HIS A 160 -2.53 0.43 12.98
N HIS A 161 -1.22 0.51 12.82
CA HIS A 161 -0.38 -0.61 12.43
C HIS A 161 0.77 -0.69 13.42
N ALA A 162 0.69 -1.63 14.33
CA ALA A 162 1.61 -1.74 15.46
C ALA A 162 2.03 -3.20 15.66
N ASP A 163 3.29 -3.46 15.34
CA ASP A 163 3.91 -4.79 15.43
C ASP A 163 5.39 -4.68 15.89
N PRO A 164 6.10 -5.79 16.07
CA PRO A 164 7.51 -5.76 16.48
C PRO A 164 8.49 -5.39 15.36
N GLY A 165 8.00 -5.15 14.13
CA GLY A 165 8.76 -4.71 12.96
C GLY A 165 9.58 -5.79 12.24
N PRO A 166 10.10 -5.48 11.02
CA PRO A 166 10.75 -6.43 10.12
C PRO A 166 11.94 -7.19 10.74
N ALA A 167 12.69 -6.57 11.64
CA ALA A 167 13.78 -7.26 12.34
C ALA A 167 13.30 -8.41 13.25
N ALA A 168 12.04 -8.38 13.66
CA ALA A 168 11.45 -9.41 14.53
C ALA A 168 10.66 -10.48 13.76
N TRP A 169 10.38 -10.29 12.47
CA TRP A 169 9.65 -11.26 11.65
C TRP A 169 10.56 -12.45 11.32
N ARG A 170 10.17 -13.63 11.82
CA ARG A 170 10.99 -14.85 11.68
C ARG A 170 11.06 -15.35 10.24
N GLU A 171 10.05 -15.08 9.45
CA GLU A 171 9.90 -15.53 8.07
C GLU A 171 10.47 -14.55 7.04
N TYR A 172 10.92 -13.38 7.48
CA TYR A 172 11.50 -12.40 6.58
C TYR A 172 12.90 -12.82 6.16
N THR A 173 13.13 -12.98 4.86
CA THR A 173 14.39 -13.49 4.29
C THR A 173 15.34 -12.39 3.80
N GLY A 174 14.85 -11.15 3.70
CA GLY A 174 15.62 -9.99 3.29
C GLY A 174 16.48 -9.38 4.39
N ASP A 175 17.23 -8.33 4.06
CA ASP A 175 17.91 -7.49 5.06
C ASP A 175 16.91 -6.47 5.62
N PRO A 176 16.54 -6.53 6.92
CA PRO A 176 15.60 -5.60 7.51
C PRO A 176 16.22 -4.22 7.83
N THR A 177 17.52 -4.02 7.63
CA THR A 177 18.22 -2.77 7.96
C THR A 177 17.59 -1.52 7.32
N PRO A 178 17.18 -1.50 6.04
CA PRO A 178 16.60 -0.32 5.42
C PRO A 178 15.35 0.20 6.12
N PHE A 179 14.53 -0.67 6.72
CA PHE A 179 13.30 -0.27 7.41
C PHE A 179 13.52 0.58 8.68
N TYR A 180 14.74 0.59 9.20
CA TYR A 180 15.11 1.31 10.42
C TYR A 180 15.98 2.54 10.15
N ARG A 181 16.13 2.94 8.89
CA ARG A 181 16.91 4.11 8.45
C ARG A 181 16.01 5.30 8.15
N ASP A 182 16.61 6.49 8.16
CA ASP A 182 15.93 7.73 7.80
C ASP A 182 15.26 7.62 6.43
N GLY A 183 14.06 8.17 6.33
CA GLY A 183 13.24 8.14 5.11
C GLY A 183 12.44 6.85 4.90
N VAL A 184 12.44 5.91 5.85
CA VAL A 184 11.57 4.72 5.82
C VAL A 184 10.76 4.63 7.13
N GLY A 185 11.00 3.64 7.99
CA GLY A 185 10.27 3.48 9.24
C GLY A 185 8.84 2.94 9.09
N PRO A 186 8.11 2.82 10.22
CA PRO A 186 6.79 2.17 10.24
C PRO A 186 5.72 2.92 9.44
N LEU A 187 5.86 4.23 9.25
CA LEU A 187 4.87 5.01 8.52
C LEU A 187 4.94 4.75 7.00
N PHE A 188 6.13 4.79 6.42
CA PHE A 188 6.34 4.49 5.00
C PHE A 188 6.10 3.03 4.65
N ASP A 189 6.39 2.11 5.57
CA ASP A 189 6.24 0.69 5.28
C ASP A 189 4.80 0.21 5.48
N HIS A 190 4.21 0.47 6.65
CA HIS A 190 2.89 -0.05 7.03
C HIS A 190 1.83 1.03 7.24
N GLY A 191 2.19 2.18 7.80
CA GLY A 191 1.24 3.28 8.00
C GLY A 191 0.63 3.77 6.70
N VAL A 192 1.35 3.66 5.60
CA VAL A 192 0.89 3.98 4.25
C VAL A 192 -0.42 3.24 3.89
N TYR A 193 -0.58 1.97 4.27
CA TYR A 193 -1.82 1.21 4.05
C TYR A 193 -2.99 1.83 4.80
N ARG A 194 -2.74 2.25 6.05
CA ARG A 194 -3.76 2.91 6.88
C ARG A 194 -4.15 4.27 6.33
N LEU A 195 -3.17 5.05 5.85
CA LEU A 195 -3.44 6.33 5.21
C LEU A 195 -4.28 6.17 3.95
N HIS A 196 -3.97 5.20 3.10
CA HIS A 196 -4.81 4.90 1.93
C HIS A 196 -6.24 4.51 2.32
N ALA A 197 -6.43 3.66 3.34
CA ALA A 197 -7.76 3.30 3.82
C ALA A 197 -8.52 4.53 4.34
N LEU A 198 -7.90 5.35 5.21
CA LEU A 198 -8.54 6.55 5.76
C LEU A 198 -8.91 7.57 4.67
N THR A 199 -7.99 7.84 3.73
CA THR A 199 -8.24 8.81 2.66
C THR A 199 -9.25 8.30 1.63
N THR A 200 -9.30 6.99 1.38
CA THR A 200 -10.37 6.38 0.57
C THR A 200 -11.76 6.61 1.19
N LEU A 201 -11.86 6.50 2.52
CA LEU A 201 -13.14 6.59 3.23
C LEU A 201 -13.59 8.03 3.52
N LEU A 202 -12.64 8.94 3.74
CA LEU A 202 -12.93 10.30 4.21
C LEU A 202 -12.56 11.41 3.21
N GLY A 203 -11.90 11.06 2.10
CA GLY A 203 -11.36 12.02 1.16
C GLY A 203 -10.02 12.62 1.62
N PRO A 204 -9.61 13.76 1.04
CA PRO A 204 -8.30 14.33 1.29
C PRO A 204 -8.13 14.89 2.71
N VAL A 205 -6.92 14.72 3.24
CA VAL A 205 -6.46 15.35 4.48
C VAL A 205 -6.09 16.80 4.19
N SER A 206 -6.48 17.72 5.06
CA SER A 206 -6.15 19.15 4.97
C SER A 206 -4.98 19.55 5.89
N ARG A 207 -4.76 18.82 6.98
CA ARG A 207 -3.73 19.14 7.98
C ARG A 207 -3.25 17.91 8.75
N VAL A 208 -1.97 17.92 9.08
CA VAL A 208 -1.27 16.86 9.81
C VAL A 208 -0.57 17.42 11.04
N GLN A 209 -0.65 16.70 12.16
CA GLN A 209 0.18 16.92 13.35
C GLN A 209 0.67 15.58 13.89
N ALA A 210 1.95 15.50 14.27
CA ALA A 210 2.53 14.23 14.67
C ALA A 210 3.56 14.34 15.78
N MET A 211 3.78 13.22 16.49
CA MET A 211 4.88 12.97 17.40
C MET A 211 5.55 11.66 17.03
N GLY A 212 6.88 11.63 17.08
CA GLY A 212 7.66 10.42 16.80
C GLY A 212 8.76 10.20 17.83
N ALA A 213 9.09 8.95 18.09
CA ALA A 213 10.15 8.57 19.01
C ALA A 213 10.87 7.31 18.54
N ILE A 214 12.17 7.21 18.87
CA ILE A 214 12.94 5.96 18.75
C ILE A 214 12.84 5.26 20.09
N SER A 215 12.12 4.14 20.14
CA SER A 215 11.90 3.38 21.38
C SER A 215 13.13 2.58 21.81
N SER A 216 13.98 2.20 20.85
CA SER A 216 15.26 1.53 21.09
C SER A 216 16.26 1.92 20.01
N PRO A 217 17.49 2.35 20.38
CA PRO A 217 18.49 2.75 19.40
C PRO A 217 19.03 1.59 18.56
N THR A 218 18.71 0.34 18.93
CA THR A 218 19.10 -0.85 18.16
C THR A 218 18.04 -1.91 18.18
N ARG A 219 17.94 -2.69 17.08
CA ARG A 219 17.08 -3.88 16.97
C ARG A 219 17.90 -5.14 16.71
N GLY A 220 17.55 -6.25 17.34
CA GLY A 220 18.11 -7.55 17.05
C GLY A 220 17.30 -8.28 15.98
N VAL A 221 17.96 -8.77 14.93
CA VAL A 221 17.33 -9.55 13.86
C VAL A 221 17.00 -10.95 14.39
N ARG A 222 15.73 -11.37 14.25
CA ARG A 222 15.21 -12.64 14.78
C ARG A 222 14.96 -13.72 13.73
N GLY A 223 15.02 -13.35 12.44
CA GLY A 223 14.74 -14.26 11.32
C GLY A 223 15.73 -14.09 10.15
N GLY A 224 15.66 -15.03 9.20
CA GLY A 224 16.44 -15.00 7.98
C GLY A 224 17.95 -15.15 8.14
N PRO A 225 18.71 -14.87 7.06
CA PRO A 225 20.16 -15.05 7.03
C PRO A 225 20.95 -14.16 8.00
N LEU A 226 20.34 -13.08 8.47
CA LEU A 226 20.96 -12.09 9.34
C LEU A 226 20.58 -12.28 10.82
N THR A 227 19.99 -13.42 11.19
CA THR A 227 19.62 -13.74 12.59
C THR A 227 20.78 -13.50 13.54
N GLY A 228 20.50 -12.76 14.64
CA GLY A 228 21.50 -12.39 15.64
C GLY A 228 22.25 -11.09 15.36
N ARG A 229 22.17 -10.53 14.15
CA ARG A 229 22.71 -9.21 13.84
C ARG A 229 21.97 -8.12 14.60
N ARG A 230 22.67 -7.04 14.98
CA ARG A 230 22.06 -5.82 15.51
C ARG A 230 22.00 -4.76 14.43
N ILE A 231 20.90 -4.04 14.39
CA ILE A 231 20.62 -2.95 13.46
C ILE A 231 20.50 -1.65 14.28
N ASP A 232 21.17 -0.58 13.84
CA ASP A 232 20.95 0.75 14.39
C ASP A 232 19.63 1.33 13.86
N VAL A 233 18.87 1.95 14.76
CA VAL A 233 17.61 2.63 14.46
C VAL A 233 17.87 4.14 14.41
N THR A 234 17.67 4.76 13.25
CA THR A 234 17.89 6.20 13.04
C THR A 234 16.61 6.96 12.68
N THR A 235 15.51 6.25 12.41
CA THR A 235 14.18 6.83 12.18
C THR A 235 13.24 6.55 13.36
N PRO A 236 12.24 7.39 13.64
CA PRO A 236 11.21 7.08 14.63
C PRO A 236 10.57 5.73 14.36
N ASP A 237 10.49 4.88 15.38
CA ASP A 237 9.87 3.55 15.33
C ASP A 237 8.53 3.46 16.08
N HIS A 238 8.12 4.57 16.71
CA HIS A 238 6.76 4.90 17.14
C HIS A 238 6.38 6.26 16.57
N ILE A 239 5.28 6.33 15.83
CA ILE A 239 4.76 7.56 15.23
C ILE A 239 3.26 7.64 15.51
N LEU A 240 2.84 8.74 16.17
CA LEU A 240 1.45 9.11 16.40
C LEU A 240 1.11 10.25 15.46
N VAL A 241 0.07 10.08 14.64
CA VAL A 241 -0.36 11.07 13.66
C VAL A 241 -1.80 11.46 13.93
N ASN A 242 -2.08 12.74 14.02
CA ASN A 242 -3.43 13.31 14.01
C ASN A 242 -3.67 13.98 12.65
N LEU A 243 -4.83 13.72 12.07
CA LEU A 243 -5.24 14.15 10.74
C LEU A 243 -6.53 14.97 10.85
N GLU A 244 -6.60 16.06 10.10
CA GLU A 244 -7.82 16.80 9.84
C GLU A 244 -8.16 16.63 8.37
N PHE A 245 -9.34 16.07 8.07
CA PHE A 245 -9.80 15.89 6.70
C PHE A 245 -10.49 17.14 6.18
N ALA A 246 -10.53 17.32 4.86
CA ALA A 246 -11.16 18.49 4.24
C ALA A 246 -12.67 18.64 4.56
N ASN A 247 -13.33 17.52 4.89
CA ASN A 247 -14.74 17.51 5.33
C ASN A 247 -14.93 17.79 6.83
N GLY A 248 -13.86 18.08 7.58
CA GLY A 248 -13.86 18.36 9.01
C GLY A 248 -13.80 17.14 9.93
N THR A 249 -13.80 15.92 9.39
CA THR A 249 -13.61 14.69 10.18
C THR A 249 -12.18 14.64 10.71
N LEU A 250 -11.99 14.06 11.90
CA LEU A 250 -10.67 13.83 12.47
C LEU A 250 -10.24 12.38 12.26
N GLY A 251 -8.93 12.18 12.11
CA GLY A 251 -8.30 10.86 12.05
C GLY A 251 -7.12 10.75 12.98
N GLN A 252 -6.87 9.55 13.49
CA GLN A 252 -5.67 9.23 14.26
C GLN A 252 -5.03 7.94 13.73
N LEU A 253 -3.73 7.96 13.56
CA LEU A 253 -2.93 6.79 13.17
C LEU A 253 -1.78 6.58 14.15
N LEU A 254 -1.64 5.36 14.67
CA LEU A 254 -0.40 4.86 15.27
C LEU A 254 0.33 3.95 14.28
N ALA A 255 1.56 4.29 13.92
CA ALA A 255 2.47 3.42 13.18
C ALA A 255 3.67 3.04 14.06
N SER A 256 3.92 1.74 14.25
CA SER A 256 4.95 1.28 15.20
C SER A 256 5.61 -0.02 14.79
N PHE A 257 6.94 -0.04 14.85
CA PHE A 257 7.80 -1.23 14.80
C PHE A 257 8.31 -1.64 16.18
N GLY A 258 7.80 -1.03 17.24
CA GLY A 258 8.23 -1.27 18.62
C GLY A 258 7.16 -1.90 19.51
N THR A 259 6.03 -2.30 18.98
CA THR A 259 4.90 -2.86 19.72
C THR A 259 4.90 -4.38 19.62
N PRO A 260 5.19 -5.13 20.71
CA PRO A 260 5.20 -6.59 20.64
C PRO A 260 3.85 -7.22 20.28
N ALA A 261 2.75 -6.63 20.77
CA ALA A 261 1.38 -7.02 20.48
C ALA A 261 0.41 -5.92 20.91
N THR A 262 -0.78 -5.90 20.32
CA THR A 262 -1.87 -5.01 20.71
C THR A 262 -3.20 -5.75 20.70
N ARG A 263 -4.17 -5.28 21.51
CA ARG A 263 -5.58 -5.70 21.49
C ARG A 263 -6.49 -4.61 20.97
N ALA A 264 -5.94 -3.43 20.65
CA ALA A 264 -6.72 -2.36 20.04
C ALA A 264 -7.22 -2.81 18.66
N PRO A 265 -8.44 -2.43 18.26
CA PRO A 265 -8.93 -2.64 16.90
C PRO A 265 -7.98 -1.98 15.89
N TRP A 266 -7.72 -2.63 14.77
CA TRP A 266 -6.86 -2.00 13.77
C TRP A 266 -7.52 -0.80 13.09
N LEU A 267 -8.86 -0.72 13.12
CA LEU A 267 -9.65 0.41 12.64
C LEU A 267 -10.94 0.54 13.46
N GLU A 268 -11.22 1.74 13.94
CA GLU A 268 -12.54 2.13 14.43
C GLU A 268 -13.05 3.35 13.67
N VAL A 269 -14.31 3.27 13.27
CA VAL A 269 -15.02 4.35 12.59
C VAL A 269 -16.18 4.79 13.48
N HIS A 270 -16.11 6.02 13.96
CA HIS A 270 -17.15 6.61 14.80
C HIS A 270 -18.04 7.51 13.94
N PHE A 271 -19.32 7.18 13.90
CA PHE A 271 -20.37 7.96 13.28
C PHE A 271 -21.17 8.72 14.36
N ALA A 272 -22.11 9.55 13.94
CA ALA A 272 -23.02 10.23 14.88
C ALA A 272 -23.88 9.24 15.70
N MET A 273 -24.29 8.11 15.11
CA MET A 273 -25.22 7.14 15.71
C MET A 273 -24.68 5.71 15.77
N ALA A 274 -23.41 5.48 15.48
CA ALA A 274 -22.82 4.14 15.48
C ALA A 274 -21.31 4.19 15.61
N THR A 275 -20.71 3.06 16.01
CA THR A 275 -19.27 2.79 15.90
C THR A 275 -19.06 1.43 15.24
N ILE A 276 -18.24 1.37 14.22
CA ILE A 276 -17.78 0.10 13.63
C ILE A 276 -16.36 -0.14 14.07
N SER A 277 -16.09 -1.30 14.68
CA SER A 277 -14.78 -1.69 15.21
C SER A 277 -14.29 -2.97 14.55
N PHE A 278 -13.10 -2.90 13.93
CA PHE A 278 -12.43 -4.02 13.28
C PHE A 278 -11.33 -4.56 14.20
N SER A 279 -11.58 -5.69 14.83
CA SER A 279 -10.63 -6.34 15.74
C SER A 279 -9.44 -6.96 14.99
N GLY A 280 -8.43 -7.42 15.75
CA GLY A 280 -7.26 -8.13 15.22
C GLY A 280 -6.34 -7.24 14.37
N GLN A 281 -5.80 -7.81 13.32
CA GLN A 281 -4.94 -7.12 12.35
C GLN A 281 -5.64 -7.06 10.98
N SER A 282 -5.28 -6.09 10.16
CA SER A 282 -5.94 -5.88 8.87
C SER A 282 -5.83 -7.04 7.89
N TRP A 283 -4.78 -7.85 8.02
CA TRP A 283 -4.57 -9.05 7.20
C TRP A 283 -5.29 -10.30 7.74
N GLU A 284 -5.92 -10.22 8.92
CA GLU A 284 -6.72 -11.31 9.48
C GLU A 284 -8.13 -11.23 8.91
N ALA A 285 -8.38 -11.95 7.80
CA ALA A 285 -9.66 -11.92 7.09
C ALA A 285 -10.86 -12.35 7.96
N ASP A 286 -10.62 -13.22 8.95
CA ASP A 286 -11.64 -13.77 9.85
C ASP A 286 -11.76 -12.99 11.17
N ALA A 287 -11.00 -11.90 11.37
CA ALA A 287 -11.08 -11.11 12.59
C ALA A 287 -12.50 -10.51 12.73
N PRO A 288 -13.09 -10.58 13.96
CA PRO A 288 -14.43 -10.09 14.21
C PRO A 288 -14.59 -8.60 13.91
N VAL A 289 -15.77 -8.23 13.42
CA VAL A 289 -16.19 -6.85 13.26
C VAL A 289 -17.39 -6.61 14.16
N SER A 290 -17.32 -5.61 15.03
CA SER A 290 -18.38 -5.26 15.95
C SER A 290 -19.02 -3.92 15.52
N LEU A 291 -20.32 -3.79 15.76
CA LEU A 291 -21.09 -2.59 15.51
C LEU A 291 -21.78 -2.14 16.80
N TYR A 292 -21.44 -0.96 17.32
CA TYR A 292 -22.26 -0.27 18.30
C TYR A 292 -23.32 0.53 17.59
N VAL A 293 -24.52 0.51 18.12
CA VAL A 293 -25.66 1.27 17.61
C VAL A 293 -26.26 2.08 18.75
N ASP A 294 -26.52 3.35 18.50
CA ASP A 294 -27.22 4.25 19.40
C ASP A 294 -28.74 4.04 19.26
N ASP A 295 -29.53 4.37 20.30
CA ASP A 295 -30.99 4.26 20.32
C ASP A 295 -31.68 5.16 19.27
N ASP A 296 -31.03 6.28 18.91
CA ASP A 296 -31.51 7.18 17.84
C ASP A 296 -31.25 6.63 16.42
N SER A 297 -30.62 5.47 16.31
CA SER A 297 -30.29 4.88 15.00
C SER A 297 -31.53 4.33 14.29
N PRO A 298 -31.53 4.29 12.95
CA PRO A 298 -32.66 3.75 12.18
C PRO A 298 -32.85 2.23 12.35
N LEU A 299 -31.96 1.55 13.06
CA LEU A 299 -32.06 0.10 13.29
C LEU A 299 -33.00 -0.27 14.45
N GLY A 300 -33.37 0.71 15.30
CA GLY A 300 -34.21 0.48 16.48
C GLY A 300 -33.58 -0.47 17.51
N LEU A 301 -32.27 -0.47 17.57
CA LEU A 301 -31.43 -1.27 18.48
C LEU A 301 -30.49 -0.34 19.23
N GLU A 302 -30.10 -0.72 20.44
CA GLU A 302 -29.08 -0.04 21.22
C GLU A 302 -28.05 -1.03 21.73
N GLY A 303 -26.76 -0.66 21.68
CA GLY A 303 -25.65 -1.44 22.21
C GLY A 303 -24.78 -2.10 21.16
N TRP A 304 -23.86 -2.98 21.65
CA TRP A 304 -22.93 -3.71 20.79
C TRP A 304 -23.56 -4.94 20.15
N LEU A 305 -23.37 -5.05 18.83
CA LEU A 305 -23.59 -6.26 18.04
C LEU A 305 -22.20 -6.83 17.71
N GLU A 306 -21.88 -7.97 18.29
CA GLU A 306 -20.59 -8.62 18.12
C GLU A 306 -20.59 -9.50 16.86
N ASP A 307 -19.44 -9.57 16.19
CA ASP A 307 -19.18 -10.43 15.02
C ASP A 307 -20.26 -10.28 13.92
N ILE A 308 -20.52 -9.02 13.53
CA ILE A 308 -21.42 -8.76 12.41
C ILE A 308 -20.83 -9.32 11.10
N GLN A 309 -21.70 -9.80 10.22
CA GLN A 309 -21.25 -10.33 8.94
C GLN A 309 -20.91 -9.19 7.97
N VAL A 310 -19.66 -9.11 7.57
CA VAL A 310 -19.15 -8.16 6.57
C VAL A 310 -18.50 -8.92 5.41
N PRO A 311 -18.40 -8.34 4.21
CA PRO A 311 -17.68 -8.97 3.11
C PRO A 311 -16.23 -9.26 3.52
N ARG A 312 -15.80 -10.49 3.25
CA ARG A 312 -14.44 -10.93 3.52
C ARG A 312 -13.62 -10.88 2.25
N ASP A 313 -12.37 -10.46 2.40
CA ASP A 313 -11.42 -10.51 1.31
C ASP A 313 -11.01 -11.97 1.08
N ASP A 314 -11.12 -12.43 -0.15
CA ASP A 314 -10.72 -13.76 -0.62
C ASP A 314 -9.28 -13.78 -1.13
N VAL A 315 -8.66 -12.61 -1.25
CA VAL A 315 -7.29 -12.43 -1.70
C VAL A 315 -6.58 -11.37 -0.83
N GLY A 316 -5.25 -11.45 -0.77
CA GLY A 316 -4.44 -10.44 -0.07
C GLY A 316 -4.48 -9.08 -0.77
N VAL A 317 -4.13 -8.03 -0.03
CA VAL A 317 -4.14 -6.64 -0.51
C VAL A 317 -3.28 -6.42 -1.77
N VAL A 318 -2.14 -7.11 -1.89
CA VAL A 318 -1.28 -7.03 -3.09
C VAL A 318 -1.99 -7.63 -4.30
N GLU A 319 -2.56 -8.83 -4.15
CA GLU A 319 -3.30 -9.48 -5.22
C GLU A 319 -4.54 -8.67 -5.63
N ALA A 320 -5.26 -8.06 -4.68
CA ALA A 320 -6.37 -7.17 -4.96
C ALA A 320 -5.94 -5.98 -5.85
N GLY A 321 -4.79 -5.38 -5.56
CA GLY A 321 -4.20 -4.31 -6.38
C GLY A 321 -3.82 -4.76 -7.79
N VAL A 322 -3.16 -5.93 -7.92
CA VAL A 322 -2.80 -6.50 -9.23
C VAL A 322 -4.05 -6.83 -10.05
N ARG A 323 -5.07 -7.45 -9.45
CA ARG A 323 -6.36 -7.72 -10.09
C ARG A 323 -7.04 -6.44 -10.59
N HIS A 324 -7.02 -5.40 -9.78
CA HIS A 324 -7.56 -4.10 -10.15
C HIS A 324 -6.80 -3.48 -11.33
N PHE A 325 -5.46 -3.51 -11.31
CA PHE A 325 -4.65 -3.01 -12.42
C PHE A 325 -4.97 -3.74 -13.73
N VAL A 326 -5.03 -5.07 -13.71
CA VAL A 326 -5.38 -5.87 -14.88
C VAL A 326 -6.80 -5.55 -15.38
N ALA A 327 -7.78 -5.40 -14.48
CA ALA A 327 -9.14 -5.02 -14.83
C ALA A 327 -9.22 -3.63 -15.48
N CYS A 328 -8.43 -2.65 -14.99
CA CYS A 328 -8.31 -1.32 -15.62
C CYS A 328 -7.72 -1.42 -17.02
N LEU A 329 -6.64 -2.20 -17.21
CA LEU A 329 -6.01 -2.39 -18.52
C LEU A 329 -6.96 -3.04 -19.54
N ARG A 330 -7.92 -3.84 -19.08
CA ARG A 330 -8.95 -4.46 -19.89
C ARG A 330 -10.19 -3.59 -20.12
N GLY A 331 -10.23 -2.40 -19.49
CA GLY A 331 -11.40 -1.52 -19.54
C GLY A 331 -12.62 -2.05 -18.79
N GLU A 332 -12.43 -2.94 -17.83
CA GLU A 332 -13.51 -3.59 -17.04
C GLU A 332 -13.90 -2.76 -15.82
N THR A 333 -13.05 -1.85 -15.39
CA THR A 333 -13.27 -0.95 -14.25
C THR A 333 -12.48 0.35 -14.38
N GLU A 334 -12.97 1.40 -13.74
CA GLU A 334 -12.25 2.66 -13.63
C GLU A 334 -11.10 2.58 -12.62
N PRO A 335 -10.00 3.33 -12.83
CA PRO A 335 -8.88 3.43 -11.90
C PRO A 335 -9.29 3.97 -10.52
N VAL A 336 -8.98 3.24 -9.44
CA VAL A 336 -9.19 3.65 -8.05
C VAL A 336 -7.87 3.92 -7.33
N LEU A 337 -6.84 3.11 -7.61
CA LEU A 337 -5.52 3.23 -6.99
C LEU A 337 -4.65 4.27 -7.73
N THR A 338 -5.17 5.47 -7.95
CA THR A 338 -4.55 6.48 -8.80
C THR A 338 -3.23 7.00 -8.23
N ALA A 339 -2.35 7.44 -9.12
CA ALA A 339 -1.08 8.07 -8.73
C ALA A 339 -1.32 9.39 -7.97
N GLU A 340 -2.41 10.12 -8.27
CA GLU A 340 -2.82 11.35 -7.57
C GLU A 340 -3.17 11.05 -6.11
N HIS A 341 -3.92 9.96 -5.84
CA HIS A 341 -4.21 9.51 -4.48
C HIS A 341 -2.91 9.13 -3.74
N ALA A 342 -2.03 8.37 -4.38
CA ALA A 342 -0.75 7.99 -3.79
C ALA A 342 0.16 9.20 -3.53
N ARG A 343 0.14 10.22 -4.40
CA ARG A 343 0.81 11.51 -4.20
C ARG A 343 0.30 12.24 -2.96
N HIS A 344 -1.02 12.24 -2.75
CA HIS A 344 -1.60 12.84 -1.55
C HIS A 344 -1.18 12.10 -0.28
N VAL A 345 -1.16 10.78 -0.29
CA VAL A 345 -0.66 9.98 0.83
C VAL A 345 0.83 10.24 1.09
N LEU A 346 1.64 10.40 0.04
CA LEU A 346 3.04 10.82 0.18
C LEU A 346 3.17 12.18 0.86
N ASP A 347 2.34 13.17 0.49
CA ASP A 347 2.32 14.49 1.13
C ASP A 347 2.02 14.38 2.64
N ILE A 348 1.00 13.60 3.02
CA ILE A 348 0.68 13.33 4.43
C ILE A 348 1.90 12.76 5.17
N ILE A 349 2.60 11.80 4.58
CA ILE A 349 3.78 11.19 5.18
C ILE A 349 4.90 12.22 5.35
N LEU A 350 5.21 13.01 4.33
CA LEU A 350 6.24 14.05 4.40
C LEU A 350 5.90 15.11 5.45
N LYS A 351 4.64 15.59 5.51
CA LYS A 351 4.17 16.54 6.55
C LYS A 351 4.19 15.92 7.94
N THR A 352 4.01 14.60 8.07
CA THR A 352 4.16 13.90 9.35
C THR A 352 5.60 14.02 9.87
N TYR A 353 6.60 13.77 9.04
CA TYR A 353 8.01 13.91 9.46
C TYR A 353 8.38 15.37 9.74
N SER A 354 7.92 16.33 8.94
CA SER A 354 8.08 17.75 9.24
C SER A 354 7.50 18.12 10.60
N SER A 355 6.31 17.60 10.92
CA SER A 355 5.65 17.84 12.21
C SER A 355 6.39 17.22 13.39
N ILE A 356 7.00 16.04 13.20
CA ILE A 356 7.86 15.42 14.23
C ILE A 356 9.10 16.28 14.50
N GLU A 357 9.68 16.87 13.45
CA GLU A 357 10.91 17.66 13.53
C GLU A 357 10.69 19.01 14.25
N ASP A 358 9.63 19.74 13.90
CA ASP A 358 9.40 21.10 14.38
C ASP A 358 8.30 21.25 15.46
N GLY A 359 7.54 20.17 15.72
CA GLY A 359 6.45 20.14 16.72
C GLY A 359 5.20 20.90 16.29
N ARG A 360 5.07 21.29 15.03
CA ARG A 360 3.94 22.08 14.50
C ARG A 360 2.99 21.23 13.67
N SER A 361 1.76 21.72 13.47
CA SER A 361 0.87 21.18 12.47
C SER A 361 1.17 21.77 11.09
N HIS A 362 1.06 20.95 10.05
CA HIS A 362 1.33 21.32 8.66
C HIS A 362 0.09 21.10 7.79
N PRO A 363 -0.29 22.08 6.95
CA PRO A 363 -1.28 21.85 5.90
C PRO A 363 -0.68 20.92 4.84
N THR A 364 -1.51 20.09 4.23
CA THR A 364 -1.16 19.38 3.00
C THR A 364 -1.18 20.33 1.81
N GLU A 365 -0.41 20.01 0.78
CA GLU A 365 -0.30 20.81 -0.46
C GLU A 365 -1.06 20.17 -1.62
N THR A 366 -1.56 18.95 -1.41
CA THR A 366 -2.13 18.12 -2.45
C THR A 366 -3.58 17.75 -2.16
N THR A 367 -4.27 17.27 -3.20
CA THR A 367 -5.61 16.66 -3.16
C THR A 367 -5.71 15.60 -4.25
N PHE A 368 -6.79 14.83 -4.31
CA PHE A 368 -7.06 13.81 -5.33
C PHE A 368 -8.56 13.67 -5.60
#